data_0181cb6fb5f1faff0ebac417fb07ce57
#
_entry.id   0181cb6fb5f1faff0ebac417fb07ce57
#
_cell.length_a   1.000
_cell.length_b   1.000
_cell.length_c   1.000
_cell.angle_alpha   90.00
_cell.angle_beta   90.00
_cell.angle_gamma   90.00
#
_symmetry.space_group_name_H-M   'P 1'
#
loop_
_entity.id
_entity.type
_entity.pdbx_description
1 polymer ?
#
loop_
_entity_poly.entity_id
_entity_poly.type
_entity_poly.pdbx_seq_one_letter_code
_entity_poly.pdbx_strand_id
1 'polypeptide(L)'
;MSGLAALEAEVRRDLVRLNHPPANWPLGIPAADGAPVLDVLVVGGGMFGQTAGFALIRDGIRNIRVIDRARRGEEGPWGTYARMPTLRSPKHLTGPDLGIPSLTFRAWWEAQHGAEGWERLYKIHRLDWLAYLLWVRDAAAIPVENETALVALEPVAEGLLRAGLRGPQGEESLLCRQVVLAGGREGVGGPNIPP
;
A
#
# COMPACT_ATOMS: atom_id res chain seq x y z
N MET A 1 -11.94 15.23 21.64
CA MET A 1 -11.55 14.62 20.34
C MET A 1 -11.59 13.11 20.53
N SER A 2 -12.06 12.34 19.55
CA SER A 2 -11.98 10.86 19.59
C SER A 2 -10.50 10.44 19.67
N GLY A 3 -10.21 9.27 20.25
CA GLY A 3 -8.83 8.78 20.36
C GLY A 3 -8.12 8.71 18.99
N LEU A 4 -8.83 8.32 17.92
CA LEU A 4 -8.28 8.30 16.55
C LEU A 4 -7.94 9.71 16.02
N ALA A 5 -8.76 10.72 16.27
CA ALA A 5 -8.46 12.08 15.83
C ALA A 5 -7.22 12.66 16.51
N ALA A 6 -6.98 12.30 17.78
CA ALA A 6 -5.75 12.66 18.49
C ALA A 6 -4.53 11.94 17.89
N LEU A 7 -4.65 10.65 17.60
CA LEU A 7 -3.60 9.85 16.96
C LEU A 7 -3.26 10.36 15.55
N GLU A 8 -4.26 10.72 14.75
CA GLU A 8 -4.03 11.31 13.42
C GLU A 8 -3.28 12.64 13.50
N ALA A 9 -3.54 13.44 14.53
CA ALA A 9 -2.77 14.65 14.77
C ALA A 9 -1.31 14.35 15.15
N GLU A 10 -1.07 13.26 15.87
CA GLU A 10 0.27 12.77 16.18
C GLU A 10 0.99 12.27 14.93
N VAL A 11 0.34 11.45 14.11
CA VAL A 11 0.87 11.00 12.81
C VAL A 11 1.31 12.19 11.96
N ARG A 12 0.45 13.20 11.81
CA ARG A 12 0.81 14.40 11.04
C ARG A 12 2.04 15.10 11.61
N ARG A 13 2.17 15.21 12.92
CA ARG A 13 3.36 15.81 13.55
C ARG A 13 4.63 14.99 13.29
N ASP A 14 4.52 13.66 13.38
CA ASP A 14 5.66 12.78 13.16
C ASP A 14 6.10 12.82 11.68
N LEU A 15 5.17 12.79 10.73
CA LEU A 15 5.47 12.91 9.31
C LEU A 15 6.14 14.26 8.99
N VAL A 16 5.67 15.36 9.56
CA VAL A 16 6.32 16.67 9.40
C VAL A 16 7.75 16.67 9.98
N ARG A 17 7.97 16.09 11.16
CA ARG A 17 9.30 15.99 11.77
C ARG A 17 10.26 15.09 10.97
N LEU A 18 9.72 14.12 10.27
CA LEU A 18 10.46 13.24 9.34
C LEU A 18 10.66 13.87 7.95
N ASN A 19 10.23 15.13 7.75
CA ASN A 19 10.23 15.79 6.45
C ASN A 19 9.53 14.98 5.36
N HIS A 20 8.38 14.37 5.70
CA HIS A 20 7.59 13.53 4.78
C HIS A 20 6.46 14.35 4.11
N PRO A 21 6.25 14.23 2.81
CA PRO A 21 7.13 13.55 1.84
C PRO A 21 8.36 14.43 1.53
N PRO A 22 9.56 13.83 1.43
CA PRO A 22 10.74 14.58 1.03
C PRO A 22 10.67 15.00 -0.44
N ALA A 23 11.63 15.83 -0.88
CA ALA A 23 11.75 16.19 -2.28
C ALA A 23 11.98 14.95 -3.15
N ASN A 24 11.43 14.95 -4.37
CA ASN A 24 11.73 13.90 -5.35
C ASN A 24 13.18 14.03 -5.83
N TRP A 25 13.99 12.97 -5.61
CA TRP A 25 15.40 13.00 -6.00
C TRP A 25 15.69 12.30 -7.33
N PRO A 26 14.89 11.30 -7.82
CA PRO A 26 15.13 10.73 -9.13
C PRO A 26 14.97 11.77 -10.21
N LEU A 27 15.89 11.76 -11.16
CA LEU A 27 15.77 12.62 -12.35
C LEU A 27 14.64 12.10 -13.24
N GLY A 28 13.69 12.97 -13.55
CA GLY A 28 12.60 12.68 -14.50
C GLY A 28 13.13 12.66 -15.93
N ILE A 29 13.69 11.53 -16.37
CA ILE A 29 14.19 11.36 -17.73
C ILE A 29 13.05 10.80 -18.58
N PRO A 30 12.54 11.54 -19.57
CA PRO A 30 11.52 11.03 -20.49
C PRO A 30 12.12 9.95 -21.41
N ALA A 31 11.27 9.19 -22.07
CA ALA A 31 11.69 8.27 -23.13
C ALA A 31 12.23 9.08 -24.35
N ALA A 32 12.89 8.38 -25.28
CA ALA A 32 13.50 9.01 -26.45
C ALA A 32 12.51 9.81 -27.33
N ASP A 33 11.25 9.40 -27.35
CA ASP A 33 10.14 10.10 -28.03
C ASP A 33 9.52 11.25 -27.21
N GLY A 34 10.06 11.53 -26.01
CA GLY A 34 9.56 12.55 -25.10
C GLY A 34 8.39 12.11 -24.22
N ALA A 35 7.97 10.84 -24.29
CA ALA A 35 6.89 10.33 -23.44
C ALA A 35 7.30 10.34 -21.96
N PRO A 36 6.36 10.66 -21.04
CA PRO A 36 6.63 10.62 -19.61
C PRO A 36 6.88 9.18 -19.15
N VAL A 37 7.89 9.03 -18.28
CA VAL A 37 8.25 7.72 -17.70
C VAL A 37 8.01 7.75 -16.19
N LEU A 38 7.23 6.79 -15.71
CA LEU A 38 7.02 6.55 -14.28
C LEU A 38 8.28 5.92 -13.68
N ASP A 39 8.68 6.35 -12.48
CA ASP A 39 9.84 5.73 -11.82
C ASP A 39 9.48 4.32 -11.33
N VAL A 40 8.34 4.16 -10.64
CA VAL A 40 7.90 2.86 -10.14
C VAL A 40 6.38 2.69 -10.27
N LEU A 41 5.96 1.58 -10.87
CA LEU A 41 4.60 1.10 -10.83
C LEU A 41 4.49 -0.01 -9.77
N VAL A 42 3.68 0.19 -8.73
CA VAL A 42 3.36 -0.83 -7.72
C VAL A 42 2.03 -1.47 -8.07
N VAL A 43 2.03 -2.78 -8.31
CA VAL A 43 0.84 -3.55 -8.71
C VAL A 43 0.33 -4.39 -7.53
N GLY A 44 -0.81 -4.01 -7.01
CA GLY A 44 -1.45 -4.52 -5.79
C GLY A 44 -1.44 -3.48 -4.68
N GLY A 45 -2.61 -3.04 -4.22
CA GLY A 45 -2.83 -2.04 -3.17
C GLY A 45 -3.10 -2.64 -1.78
N GLY A 46 -2.86 -3.94 -1.60
CA GLY A 46 -2.91 -4.61 -0.31
C GLY A 46 -1.77 -4.18 0.62
N MET A 47 -1.60 -4.88 1.75
CA MET A 47 -0.59 -4.54 2.76
C MET A 47 0.81 -4.32 2.16
N PHE A 48 1.29 -5.23 1.30
CA PHE A 48 2.63 -5.11 0.72
C PHE A 48 2.77 -3.93 -0.25
N GLY A 49 1.76 -3.70 -1.09
CA GLY A 49 1.79 -2.57 -2.03
C GLY A 49 1.68 -1.22 -1.34
N GLN A 50 0.85 -1.12 -0.30
CA GLN A 50 0.80 0.07 0.55
C GLN A 50 2.15 0.33 1.23
N THR A 51 2.77 -0.71 1.80
CA THR A 51 4.10 -0.60 2.42
C THR A 51 5.16 -0.16 1.41
N ALA A 52 5.17 -0.76 0.21
CA ALA A 52 6.11 -0.40 -0.85
C ALA A 52 5.91 1.04 -1.32
N GLY A 53 4.67 1.45 -1.58
CA GLY A 53 4.34 2.82 -1.98
C GLY A 53 4.74 3.85 -0.93
N PHE A 54 4.45 3.57 0.35
CA PHE A 54 4.83 4.45 1.45
C PHE A 54 6.36 4.53 1.61
N ALA A 55 7.07 3.40 1.52
CA ALA A 55 8.53 3.36 1.59
C ALA A 55 9.17 4.17 0.46
N LEU A 56 8.71 4.00 -0.79
CA LEU A 56 9.21 4.76 -1.94
C LEU A 56 9.02 6.27 -1.74
N ILE A 57 7.82 6.70 -1.32
CA ILE A 57 7.55 8.12 -1.07
C ILE A 57 8.43 8.64 0.06
N ARG A 58 8.60 7.86 1.15
CA ARG A 58 9.45 8.22 2.29
C ARG A 58 10.92 8.37 1.89
N ASP A 59 11.38 7.56 0.94
CA ASP A 59 12.74 7.63 0.41
C ASP A 59 12.90 8.70 -0.70
N GLY A 60 11.87 9.49 -0.99
CA GLY A 60 11.91 10.57 -1.97
C GLY A 60 11.73 10.12 -3.43
N ILE A 61 11.16 8.93 -3.65
CA ILE A 61 10.76 8.47 -4.98
C ILE A 61 9.26 8.71 -5.11
N ARG A 62 8.87 9.83 -5.72
CA ARG A 62 7.48 10.30 -5.71
C ARG A 62 6.73 10.13 -7.03
N ASN A 63 7.46 9.96 -8.13
CA ASN A 63 6.87 9.68 -9.43
C ASN A 63 6.48 8.19 -9.52
N ILE A 64 5.49 7.81 -8.72
CA ILE A 64 5.00 6.43 -8.59
C ILE A 64 3.48 6.36 -8.78
N ARG A 65 2.99 5.19 -9.16
CA ARG A 65 1.57 4.81 -9.04
C ARG A 65 1.48 3.50 -8.27
N VAL A 66 0.48 3.40 -7.40
CA VAL A 66 0.10 2.17 -6.71
C VAL A 66 -1.30 1.81 -7.17
N ILE A 67 -1.46 0.71 -7.87
CA ILE A 67 -2.75 0.30 -8.44
C ILE A 67 -3.27 -0.98 -7.79
N ASP A 68 -4.59 -1.12 -7.71
CA ASP A 68 -5.24 -2.38 -7.35
C ASP A 68 -6.49 -2.61 -8.19
N ARG A 69 -6.68 -3.85 -8.66
CA ARG A 69 -7.86 -4.26 -9.43
C ARG A 69 -9.15 -4.28 -8.60
N ALA A 70 -9.02 -4.42 -7.28
CA ALA A 70 -10.14 -4.50 -6.36
C ALA A 70 -10.67 -3.10 -6.00
N ARG A 71 -11.89 -3.05 -5.51
CA ARG A 71 -12.44 -1.87 -4.86
C ARG A 71 -11.74 -1.59 -3.54
N ARG A 72 -11.81 -0.35 -3.11
CA ARG A 72 -11.27 0.05 -1.81
C ARG A 72 -11.90 -0.79 -0.69
N GLY A 73 -11.04 -1.38 0.14
CA GLY A 73 -11.43 -2.26 1.24
C GLY A 73 -11.51 -3.74 0.85
N GLU A 74 -11.36 -4.05 -0.44
CA GLU A 74 -11.33 -5.42 -0.96
C GLU A 74 -9.93 -5.84 -1.40
N GLU A 75 -8.92 -4.99 -1.18
CA GLU A 75 -7.52 -5.29 -1.50
C GLU A 75 -6.98 -6.42 -0.62
N GLY A 76 -6.48 -7.44 -1.23
CA GLY A 76 -5.92 -8.60 -0.53
C GLY A 76 -6.96 -9.45 0.19
N PRO A 77 -6.54 -10.29 1.16
CA PRO A 77 -7.37 -11.37 1.68
C PRO A 77 -8.30 -10.99 2.84
N TRP A 78 -8.03 -9.88 3.53
CA TRP A 78 -8.58 -9.64 4.86
C TRP A 78 -10.09 -9.45 4.91
N GLY A 79 -10.65 -8.71 3.95
CA GLY A 79 -12.09 -8.48 3.78
C GLY A 79 -12.77 -9.48 2.85
N THR A 80 -12.01 -10.28 2.12
CA THR A 80 -12.47 -11.13 1.01
C THR A 80 -12.38 -12.62 1.35
N TYR A 81 -11.32 -13.29 0.92
CA TYR A 81 -11.23 -14.77 0.94
C TYR A 81 -10.50 -15.37 2.15
N ALA A 82 -9.91 -14.57 3.05
CA ALA A 82 -9.29 -15.11 4.25
C ALA A 82 -10.32 -15.80 5.17
N ARG A 83 -10.16 -17.09 5.40
CA ARG A 83 -11.07 -17.90 6.22
C ARG A 83 -10.75 -17.85 7.70
N MET A 84 -9.51 -17.48 8.10
CA MET A 84 -9.15 -17.37 9.50
C MET A 84 -9.86 -16.16 10.13
N PRO A 85 -10.43 -16.29 11.34
CA PRO A 85 -11.02 -15.15 12.05
C PRO A 85 -9.96 -14.17 12.56
N THR A 86 -8.78 -14.69 12.93
CA THR A 86 -7.68 -13.89 13.47
C THR A 86 -6.38 -14.14 12.71
N LEU A 87 -5.47 -13.17 12.74
CA LEU A 87 -4.13 -13.32 12.20
C LEU A 87 -3.39 -14.45 12.93
N ARG A 88 -2.58 -15.21 12.19
CA ARG A 88 -1.70 -16.23 12.78
C ARG A 88 -0.51 -15.62 13.50
N SER A 89 -0.03 -14.51 13.00
CA SER A 89 1.10 -13.75 13.55
C SER A 89 0.81 -13.25 14.97
N PRO A 90 1.84 -13.07 15.79
CA PRO A 90 1.72 -12.35 17.05
C PRO A 90 1.26 -10.92 16.84
N LYS A 91 0.54 -10.34 17.82
CA LYS A 91 0.08 -8.94 17.75
C LYS A 91 1.19 -7.88 17.71
N HIS A 92 2.41 -8.28 18.05
CA HIS A 92 3.59 -7.41 18.07
C HIS A 92 4.30 -7.27 16.72
N LEU A 93 3.84 -7.99 15.67
CA LEU A 93 4.41 -7.82 14.33
C LEU A 93 4.01 -6.47 13.76
N THR A 94 4.97 -5.86 13.09
CA THR A 94 4.80 -4.57 12.43
C THR A 94 3.95 -4.70 11.17
N GLY A 95 3.27 -3.61 10.84
CA GLY A 95 2.52 -3.44 9.60
C GLY A 95 3.23 -2.47 8.64
N PRO A 96 2.49 -1.71 7.85
CA PRO A 96 3.03 -0.72 6.91
C PRO A 96 3.52 0.56 7.59
N ASP A 97 3.72 0.57 8.90
CA ASP A 97 4.12 1.73 9.71
C ASP A 97 5.56 2.21 9.46
N LEU A 98 6.42 1.36 8.87
CA LEU A 98 7.85 1.63 8.60
C LEU A 98 8.61 2.16 9.83
N GLY A 99 8.23 1.72 11.03
CA GLY A 99 8.84 2.11 12.30
C GLY A 99 8.42 3.47 12.82
N ILE A 100 7.35 4.06 12.31
CA ILE A 100 6.75 5.29 12.86
C ILE A 100 5.78 4.88 13.98
N PRO A 101 6.07 5.21 15.26
CA PRO A 101 5.30 4.70 16.40
C PRO A 101 3.80 5.03 16.33
N SER A 102 3.47 6.23 15.91
CA SER A 102 2.07 6.69 15.78
C SER A 102 1.29 5.99 14.66
N LEU A 103 1.96 5.34 13.69
CA LEU A 103 1.33 4.57 12.62
C LEU A 103 1.18 3.09 12.94
N THR A 104 1.69 2.59 14.07
CA THR A 104 1.62 1.16 14.42
C THR A 104 0.19 0.68 14.67
N PHE A 105 -0.06 -0.62 14.44
CA PHE A 105 -1.34 -1.24 14.83
C PHE A 105 -1.62 -1.07 16.33
N ARG A 106 -0.59 -1.13 17.17
CA ARG A 106 -0.72 -0.91 18.59
C ARG A 106 -1.26 0.49 18.90
N ALA A 107 -0.67 1.53 18.33
CA ALA A 107 -1.14 2.90 18.53
C ALA A 107 -2.60 3.08 18.07
N TRP A 108 -2.94 2.53 16.91
CA TRP A 108 -4.30 2.54 16.37
C TRP A 108 -5.31 1.82 17.28
N TRP A 109 -4.91 0.68 17.85
CA TRP A 109 -5.75 -0.09 18.77
C TRP A 109 -5.91 0.62 20.11
N GLU A 110 -4.80 1.09 20.71
CA GLU A 110 -4.81 1.82 22.00
C GLU A 110 -5.61 3.12 21.92
N ALA A 111 -5.59 3.82 20.79
CA ALA A 111 -6.39 5.02 20.59
C ALA A 111 -7.91 4.78 20.70
N GLN A 112 -8.36 3.55 20.50
CA GLN A 112 -9.77 3.15 20.53
C GLN A 112 -10.15 2.38 21.79
N HIS A 113 -9.24 1.59 22.33
CA HIS A 113 -9.50 0.63 23.39
C HIS A 113 -8.66 0.83 24.65
N GLY A 114 -7.74 1.82 24.62
CA GLY A 114 -6.79 2.08 25.70
C GLY A 114 -5.70 1.01 25.85
N ALA A 115 -4.73 1.27 26.72
CA ALA A 115 -3.61 0.34 26.98
C ALA A 115 -4.09 -1.00 27.52
N GLU A 116 -5.08 -1.01 28.39
CA GLU A 116 -5.68 -2.27 28.89
C GLU A 116 -6.33 -3.08 27.77
N GLY A 117 -6.94 -2.42 26.78
CA GLY A 117 -7.49 -3.09 25.61
C GLY A 117 -6.40 -3.79 24.79
N TRP A 118 -5.22 -3.17 24.69
CA TRP A 118 -4.06 -3.81 24.08
C TRP A 118 -3.57 -5.03 24.86
N GLU A 119 -3.47 -4.93 26.17
CA GLU A 119 -3.02 -6.08 26.99
C GLU A 119 -3.97 -7.27 26.90
N ARG A 120 -5.28 -7.03 26.86
CA ARG A 120 -6.30 -8.07 26.70
C ARG A 120 -6.34 -8.69 25.31
N LEU A 121 -5.84 -7.99 24.28
CA LEU A 121 -5.83 -8.49 22.90
C LEU A 121 -4.87 -9.67 22.77
N TYR A 122 -5.36 -10.86 22.49
CA TYR A 122 -4.53 -12.05 22.25
C TYR A 122 -4.10 -12.15 20.80
N LYS A 123 -5.03 -12.04 19.85
CA LYS A 123 -4.81 -12.11 18.40
C LYS A 123 -5.60 -11.01 17.71
N ILE A 124 -5.01 -10.41 16.70
CA ILE A 124 -5.67 -9.41 15.87
C ILE A 124 -6.74 -10.08 15.01
N HIS A 125 -7.98 -9.62 15.10
CA HIS A 125 -9.03 -10.05 14.19
C HIS A 125 -8.76 -9.55 12.76
N ARG A 126 -9.04 -10.36 11.75
CA ARG A 126 -8.71 -10.01 10.36
C ARG A 126 -9.39 -8.73 9.85
N LEU A 127 -10.60 -8.43 10.35
CA LEU A 127 -11.32 -7.21 9.97
C LEU A 127 -10.77 -5.97 10.70
N ASP A 128 -10.26 -6.12 11.93
CA ASP A 128 -9.56 -5.03 12.61
C ASP A 128 -8.24 -4.72 11.90
N TRP A 129 -7.56 -5.76 11.39
CA TRP A 129 -6.37 -5.57 10.57
C TRP A 129 -6.68 -4.84 9.26
N LEU A 130 -7.78 -5.18 8.58
CA LEU A 130 -8.24 -4.47 7.40
C LEU A 130 -8.56 -3.00 7.71
N ALA A 131 -9.30 -2.75 8.78
CA ALA A 131 -9.64 -1.38 9.20
C ALA A 131 -8.38 -0.56 9.51
N TYR A 132 -7.39 -1.16 10.16
CA TYR A 132 -6.08 -0.54 10.38
C TYR A 132 -5.35 -0.23 9.07
N LEU A 133 -5.30 -1.14 8.11
CA LEU A 133 -4.65 -0.91 6.82
C LEU A 133 -5.29 0.26 6.06
N LEU A 134 -6.62 0.36 6.08
CA LEU A 134 -7.34 1.47 5.47
C LEU A 134 -7.05 2.79 6.19
N TRP A 135 -6.99 2.75 7.51
CA TRP A 135 -6.64 3.93 8.31
C TRP A 135 -5.20 4.41 8.04
N VAL A 136 -4.20 3.49 8.00
CA VAL A 136 -2.81 3.85 7.68
C VAL A 136 -2.71 4.46 6.29
N ARG A 137 -3.41 3.87 5.31
CA ARG A 137 -3.46 4.40 3.95
C ARG A 137 -3.88 5.86 3.91
N ASP A 138 -4.92 6.22 4.69
CA ASP A 138 -5.42 7.58 4.77
C ASP A 138 -4.48 8.48 5.60
N ALA A 139 -4.06 8.02 6.78
CA ALA A 139 -3.21 8.77 7.69
C ALA A 139 -1.83 9.12 7.09
N ALA A 140 -1.27 8.21 6.29
CA ALA A 140 0.02 8.40 5.60
C ALA A 140 -0.14 8.88 4.15
N ALA A 141 -1.38 9.15 3.68
CA ALA A 141 -1.70 9.61 2.33
C ALA A 141 -1.10 8.72 1.23
N ILE A 142 -1.19 7.38 1.38
CA ILE A 142 -0.65 6.43 0.40
C ILE A 142 -1.57 6.41 -0.84
N PRO A 143 -1.06 6.75 -2.03
CA PRO A 143 -1.88 6.95 -3.21
C PRO A 143 -2.21 5.62 -3.90
N VAL A 144 -3.25 4.91 -3.45
CA VAL A 144 -3.71 3.68 -4.09
C VAL A 144 -4.88 3.97 -5.04
N GLU A 145 -4.70 3.65 -6.30
CA GLU A 145 -5.73 3.73 -7.34
C GLU A 145 -6.45 2.37 -7.43
N ASN A 146 -7.65 2.33 -6.91
CA ASN A 146 -8.50 1.14 -6.95
C ASN A 146 -9.15 0.93 -8.31
N GLU A 147 -9.72 -0.27 -8.53
CA GLU A 147 -10.41 -0.67 -9.76
C GLU A 147 -9.54 -0.53 -11.02
N THR A 148 -8.20 -0.58 -10.84
CA THR A 148 -7.22 -0.44 -11.91
C THR A 148 -6.34 -1.70 -11.95
N ALA A 149 -6.42 -2.44 -13.04
CA ALA A 149 -5.72 -3.70 -13.24
C ALA A 149 -4.55 -3.57 -14.21
N LEU A 150 -3.41 -4.18 -13.89
CA LEU A 150 -2.36 -4.44 -14.87
C LEU A 150 -2.84 -5.57 -15.80
N VAL A 151 -2.92 -5.31 -17.10
CA VAL A 151 -3.38 -6.30 -18.12
C VAL A 151 -2.27 -6.75 -19.06
N ALA A 152 -1.20 -5.97 -19.20
CA ALA A 152 -0.02 -6.31 -19.97
C ALA A 152 1.23 -5.69 -19.35
N LEU A 153 2.35 -6.38 -19.49
CA LEU A 153 3.67 -5.87 -19.08
C LEU A 153 4.71 -6.40 -20.07
N GLU A 154 5.36 -5.49 -20.77
CA GLU A 154 6.30 -5.84 -21.84
C GLU A 154 7.59 -5.05 -21.69
N PRO A 155 8.77 -5.66 -21.82
CA PRO A 155 10.01 -4.93 -21.93
C PRO A 155 10.06 -4.18 -23.28
N VAL A 156 10.52 -2.94 -23.23
CA VAL A 156 10.74 -2.11 -24.43
C VAL A 156 12.18 -1.62 -24.48
N ALA A 157 12.51 -0.83 -25.51
CA ALA A 157 13.86 -0.28 -25.63
C ALA A 157 14.26 0.54 -24.38
N GLU A 158 15.56 0.81 -24.25
CA GLU A 158 16.15 1.65 -23.20
C GLU A 158 15.98 1.11 -21.76
N GLY A 159 15.72 -0.19 -21.61
CA GLY A 159 15.52 -0.82 -20.30
C GLY A 159 14.22 -0.41 -19.60
N LEU A 160 13.27 0.14 -20.35
CA LEU A 160 11.95 0.48 -19.84
C LEU A 160 10.96 -0.68 -19.96
N LEU A 161 9.87 -0.58 -19.20
CA LEU A 161 8.74 -1.47 -19.25
C LEU A 161 7.50 -0.70 -19.74
N ARG A 162 6.74 -1.30 -20.63
CA ARG A 162 5.42 -0.81 -21.03
C ARG A 162 4.37 -1.57 -20.24
N ALA A 163 3.58 -0.85 -19.46
CA ALA A 163 2.47 -1.39 -18.70
C ALA A 163 1.14 -0.99 -19.33
N GLY A 164 0.33 -1.98 -19.71
CA GLY A 164 -1.07 -1.80 -20.08
C GLY A 164 -1.95 -1.89 -18.86
N LEU A 165 -2.74 -0.86 -18.61
CA LEU A 165 -3.66 -0.79 -17.47
C LEU A 165 -5.10 -0.72 -17.95
N ARG A 166 -6.02 -1.30 -17.18
CA ARG A 166 -7.46 -1.18 -17.40
C ARG A 166 -8.11 -0.65 -16.12
N GLY A 167 -8.68 0.53 -16.18
CA GLY A 167 -9.36 1.20 -15.07
C GLY A 167 -10.78 1.64 -15.41
N PRO A 168 -11.45 2.35 -14.51
CA PRO A 168 -12.82 2.83 -14.72
C PRO A 168 -12.99 3.77 -15.93
N GLN A 169 -11.91 4.43 -16.35
CA GLN A 169 -11.91 5.35 -17.49
C GLN A 169 -11.52 4.66 -18.82
N GLY A 170 -11.31 3.34 -18.79
CA GLY A 170 -10.89 2.55 -19.95
C GLY A 170 -9.46 2.02 -19.86
N GLU A 171 -8.86 1.76 -21.01
CA GLU A 171 -7.50 1.26 -21.10
C GLU A 171 -6.50 2.40 -21.31
N GLU A 172 -5.37 2.31 -20.65
CA GLU A 172 -4.23 3.21 -20.82
C GLU A 172 -2.93 2.41 -20.95
N SER A 173 -1.92 3.02 -21.56
CA SER A 173 -0.57 2.47 -21.61
C SER A 173 0.40 3.50 -21.07
N LEU A 174 1.31 3.07 -20.20
CA LEU A 174 2.36 3.92 -19.65
C LEU A 174 3.74 3.25 -19.74
N LEU A 175 4.78 4.08 -19.70
CA LEU A 175 6.15 3.63 -19.57
C LEU A 175 6.60 3.75 -18.11
N CYS A 176 7.32 2.75 -17.61
CA CYS A 176 7.91 2.80 -16.29
C CYS A 176 9.31 2.17 -16.29
N ARG A 177 10.12 2.57 -15.28
CA ARG A 177 11.46 2.04 -15.08
C ARG A 177 11.45 0.75 -14.30
N GLN A 178 10.60 0.69 -13.27
CA GLN A 178 10.52 -0.43 -12.35
C GLN A 178 9.05 -0.81 -12.09
N VAL A 179 8.83 -2.10 -11.86
CA VAL A 179 7.53 -2.61 -11.43
C VAL A 179 7.72 -3.42 -10.16
N VAL A 180 6.94 -3.11 -9.13
CA VAL A 180 6.83 -3.91 -7.91
C VAL A 180 5.55 -4.75 -8.01
N LEU A 181 5.71 -6.07 -8.14
CA LEU A 181 4.57 -6.99 -8.16
C LEU A 181 4.18 -7.36 -6.73
N ALA A 182 3.19 -6.66 -6.18
CA ALA A 182 2.63 -6.88 -4.84
C ALA A 182 1.26 -7.58 -4.88
N GLY A 183 0.99 -8.36 -5.93
CA GLY A 183 -0.29 -9.02 -6.22
C GLY A 183 -0.73 -10.12 -5.26
N GLY A 184 0.01 -10.37 -4.16
CA GLY A 184 -0.31 -11.39 -3.18
C GLY A 184 -0.28 -12.81 -3.74
N ARG A 185 -1.03 -13.70 -3.11
CA ARG A 185 -1.05 -15.12 -3.48
C ARG A 185 -1.63 -15.39 -4.88
N GLU A 186 -2.53 -14.55 -5.34
CA GLU A 186 -3.18 -14.68 -6.64
C GLU A 186 -2.38 -14.04 -7.78
N GLY A 187 -1.38 -13.21 -7.45
CA GLY A 187 -0.57 -12.48 -8.43
C GLY A 187 0.39 -13.32 -9.25
N VAL A 188 0.57 -14.59 -8.90
CA VAL A 188 1.48 -15.53 -9.57
C VAL A 188 0.76 -16.63 -10.36
N GLY A 189 -0.43 -16.37 -10.90
CA GLY A 189 -1.10 -17.30 -11.82
C GLY A 189 -2.41 -17.90 -11.30
N GLY A 190 -3.04 -17.28 -10.30
CA GLY A 190 -4.33 -17.71 -9.78
C GLY A 190 -4.27 -18.84 -8.74
N PRO A 191 -5.43 -19.30 -8.23
CA PRO A 191 -5.47 -20.35 -7.23
C PRO A 191 -4.99 -21.67 -7.82
N ASN A 192 -3.93 -22.24 -7.27
CA ASN A 192 -3.53 -23.60 -7.54
C ASN A 192 -4.49 -24.54 -6.79
N ILE A 193 -5.51 -25.02 -7.47
CA ILE A 193 -6.47 -25.99 -6.93
C ILE A 193 -5.91 -27.36 -7.23
N PRO A 194 -5.55 -28.16 -6.21
CA PRO A 194 -5.12 -29.55 -6.44
C PRO A 194 -6.22 -30.34 -7.13
N PRO A 195 -5.87 -31.31 -7.99
CA PRO A 195 -6.83 -32.17 -8.64
C PRO A 195 -7.66 -33.00 -7.63
#